data_4e03c389ebc7faa1754c0dcb5af39119
#
_entry.id   4e03c389ebc7faa1754c0dcb5af39119
#
_cell.length_a   1.000
_cell.length_b   1.000
_cell.length_c   1.000
_cell.angle_alpha   90.00
_cell.angle_beta   90.00
_cell.angle_gamma   90.00
#
_symmetry.space_group_name_H-M   'P 1'
#
loop_
_entity.id
_entity.type
_entity.pdbx_description
1 polymer ?
#
loop_
_entity_poly.entity_id
_entity_poly.type
_entity_poly.pdbx_seq_one_letter_code
_entity_poly.pdbx_strand_id
1 'polypeptide(L)'
;SLSAHAEAGSYGYFSGGLRANIASNSHWNNQLSASYTRSDGYLRNKAGALSADYHTTKAFYQGNYKDDEVLVRWHAGLSVKDFGANTFYASKYDDQFEHTFKTFTAIQAENLHGRLHLRPSIYWNRSMDRFELFRGAPNKYPYNYHRTDVYGVNLNAYFDWSLGRTAFGAELRNEDLVSGNLGEPLERPHHIHGTDRDYTNGLNRTNIQFILEHNIILDRFTLSAGLVAVKNSQADMPMHIYPGIDASYRIGTAWKLYASYNSSLRMPSVTELFYSVGGHKADKHLRPEELSAVETGIKYTLNGISAKASVYWNHHKNLIDWI
;
A
#
# COMPACT_ATOMS: atom_id res chain seq x y z
N SER A 1 1.76 27.33 -12.64
CA SER A 1 0.62 27.03 -13.50
C SER A 1 -0.59 26.62 -12.67
N LEU A 2 -1.79 26.94 -13.17
CA LEU A 2 -3.06 26.54 -12.60
C LEU A 2 -3.83 25.75 -13.66
N SER A 3 -4.41 24.61 -13.28
CA SER A 3 -5.30 23.83 -14.14
C SER A 3 -6.58 23.48 -13.40
N ALA A 4 -7.69 23.45 -14.13
CA ALA A 4 -9.00 23.03 -13.63
C ALA A 4 -9.62 22.04 -14.61
N HIS A 5 -10.41 21.11 -14.10
CA HIS A 5 -11.24 20.25 -14.93
C HIS A 5 -12.62 20.09 -14.29
N ALA A 6 -13.61 19.85 -15.11
CA ALA A 6 -14.95 19.50 -14.69
C ALA A 6 -15.56 18.54 -15.70
N GLU A 7 -16.24 17.52 -15.20
CA GLU A 7 -16.93 16.50 -15.98
C GLU A 7 -18.33 16.27 -15.38
N ALA A 8 -19.31 16.00 -16.22
CA ALA A 8 -20.65 15.62 -15.80
C ALA A 8 -21.18 14.47 -16.68
N GLY A 9 -22.01 13.61 -16.13
CA GLY A 9 -22.52 12.44 -16.84
C GLY A 9 -23.83 11.92 -16.26
N SER A 10 -24.24 10.77 -16.78
CA SER A 10 -25.45 10.07 -16.32
C SER A 10 -25.35 9.68 -14.84
N TYR A 11 -26.48 9.39 -14.21
CA TYR A 11 -26.59 8.97 -12.81
C TYR A 11 -26.04 10.01 -11.83
N GLY A 12 -26.29 11.30 -12.07
CA GLY A 12 -25.82 12.36 -11.19
C GLY A 12 -24.30 12.48 -11.10
N TYR A 13 -23.56 11.87 -12.05
CA TYR A 13 -22.10 11.93 -12.05
C TYR A 13 -21.61 13.35 -12.24
N PHE A 14 -20.75 13.77 -11.35
CA PHE A 14 -19.99 15.00 -11.43
C PHE A 14 -18.59 14.78 -10.89
N SER A 15 -17.57 15.26 -11.60
CA SER A 15 -16.19 15.30 -11.13
C SER A 15 -15.60 16.67 -11.44
N GLY A 16 -14.93 17.26 -10.46
CA GLY A 16 -14.23 18.53 -10.64
C GLY A 16 -12.95 18.57 -9.81
N GLY A 17 -11.96 19.28 -10.31
CA GLY A 17 -10.69 19.41 -9.61
C GLY A 17 -9.87 20.61 -10.06
N LEU A 18 -9.00 21.02 -9.14
CA LEU A 18 -8.05 22.11 -9.31
C LEU A 18 -6.64 21.59 -8.99
N ARG A 19 -5.65 22.07 -9.73
CA ARG A 19 -4.23 21.84 -9.49
C ARG A 19 -3.46 23.11 -9.70
N ALA A 20 -2.67 23.51 -8.71
CA ALA A 20 -1.74 24.64 -8.78
C ALA A 20 -0.30 24.12 -8.63
N ASN A 21 0.56 24.48 -9.57
CA ASN A 21 2.00 24.27 -9.46
C ASN A 21 2.67 25.64 -9.28
N ILE A 22 3.41 25.76 -8.18
CA ILE A 22 4.05 26.99 -7.73
C ILE A 22 5.55 26.72 -7.64
N ALA A 23 6.31 27.25 -8.59
CA ALA A 23 7.76 27.32 -8.51
C ALA A 23 8.12 28.71 -7.93
N SER A 24 8.67 28.75 -6.73
CA SER A 24 9.03 30.00 -6.07
C SER A 24 10.37 30.55 -6.60
N ASN A 25 11.29 29.64 -6.93
CA ASN A 25 12.58 29.91 -7.55
C ASN A 25 13.13 28.60 -8.15
N SER A 26 14.43 28.59 -8.53
CA SER A 26 15.08 27.38 -9.07
C SER A 26 15.17 26.20 -8.10
N HIS A 27 15.00 26.40 -6.80
CA HIS A 27 15.19 25.39 -5.78
C HIS A 27 13.87 24.83 -5.24
N TRP A 28 12.80 25.64 -5.20
CA TRP A 28 11.54 25.28 -4.57
C TRP A 28 10.45 25.04 -5.60
N ASN A 29 9.85 23.87 -5.55
CA ASN A 29 8.68 23.53 -6.35
C ASN A 29 7.59 22.94 -5.44
N ASN A 30 6.36 23.42 -5.62
CA ASN A 30 5.22 23.01 -4.83
C ASN A 30 4.04 22.73 -5.75
N GLN A 31 3.26 21.71 -5.40
CA GLN A 31 2.01 21.38 -6.08
C GLN A 31 0.91 21.17 -5.04
N LEU A 32 -0.20 21.84 -5.26
CA LEU A 32 -1.43 21.63 -4.50
C LEU A 32 -2.53 21.17 -5.46
N SER A 33 -3.30 20.19 -5.08
CA SER A 33 -4.49 19.75 -5.83
C SER A 33 -5.63 19.40 -4.90
N ALA A 34 -6.86 19.66 -5.36
CA ALA A 34 -8.08 19.26 -4.71
C ALA A 34 -9.06 18.76 -5.76
N SER A 35 -9.85 17.74 -5.44
CA SER A 35 -10.88 17.20 -6.32
C SER A 35 -12.08 16.71 -5.53
N TYR A 36 -13.23 16.79 -6.18
CA TYR A 36 -14.48 16.23 -5.70
C TYR A 36 -15.12 15.41 -6.82
N THR A 37 -15.63 14.24 -6.48
CA THR A 37 -16.37 13.38 -7.41
C THR A 37 -17.60 12.81 -6.71
N ARG A 38 -18.75 12.78 -7.38
CA ARG A 38 -19.96 12.13 -6.89
C ARG A 38 -20.69 11.40 -8.00
N SER A 39 -21.52 10.44 -7.62
CA SER A 39 -22.51 9.80 -8.50
C SER A 39 -23.62 9.21 -7.66
N ASP A 40 -24.84 9.18 -8.20
CA ASP A 40 -25.99 8.46 -7.60
C ASP A 40 -25.89 6.94 -7.83
N GLY A 41 -24.94 6.50 -8.68
CA GLY A 41 -24.66 5.10 -8.99
C GLY A 41 -25.65 4.47 -9.96
N TYR A 42 -25.26 3.34 -10.52
CA TYR A 42 -26.09 2.54 -11.40
C TYR A 42 -26.66 1.32 -10.68
N LEU A 43 -27.98 1.23 -10.61
CA LEU A 43 -28.67 0.12 -9.97
C LEU A 43 -28.90 -1.02 -10.98
N ARG A 44 -28.08 -2.07 -10.90
CA ARG A 44 -28.23 -3.26 -11.74
C ARG A 44 -29.38 -4.16 -11.33
N ASN A 45 -29.76 -4.12 -10.05
CA ASN A 45 -30.79 -4.99 -9.50
C ASN A 45 -32.09 -4.21 -9.32
N LYS A 46 -33.18 -4.72 -9.90
CA LYS A 46 -34.51 -4.11 -9.79
C LYS A 46 -35.25 -4.48 -8.48
N ALA A 47 -34.68 -5.31 -7.65
CA ALA A 47 -35.34 -5.93 -6.51
C ALA A 47 -35.22 -5.18 -5.18
N GLY A 48 -34.63 -3.97 -5.12
CA GLY A 48 -34.50 -3.23 -3.87
C GLY A 48 -33.96 -1.80 -4.05
N ALA A 49 -33.93 -1.05 -2.97
CA ALA A 49 -33.27 0.26 -2.87
C ALA A 49 -31.76 0.04 -2.67
N LEU A 50 -31.07 -0.33 -3.74
CA LEU A 50 -29.64 -0.60 -3.68
C LEU A 50 -28.84 0.67 -3.37
N SER A 51 -28.00 0.62 -2.36
CA SER A 51 -27.08 1.67 -2.00
C SER A 51 -25.85 1.61 -2.91
N ALA A 52 -25.79 2.44 -3.96
CA ALA A 52 -24.70 2.45 -4.95
C ALA A 52 -24.16 3.86 -5.24
N ASP A 53 -24.65 4.86 -4.53
CA ASP A 53 -24.19 6.24 -4.60
C ASP A 53 -22.81 6.38 -3.96
N TYR A 54 -22.06 7.36 -4.40
CA TYR A 54 -20.80 7.69 -3.75
C TYR A 54 -20.44 9.17 -3.91
N HIS A 55 -19.66 9.66 -2.98
CA HIS A 55 -18.89 10.88 -3.15
C HIS A 55 -17.49 10.76 -2.54
N THR A 56 -16.56 11.45 -3.15
CA THR A 56 -15.15 11.43 -2.74
C THR A 56 -14.57 12.84 -2.81
N THR A 57 -13.97 13.28 -1.73
CA THR A 57 -13.17 14.51 -1.68
C THR A 57 -11.71 14.13 -1.46
N LYS A 58 -10.81 14.71 -2.25
CA LYS A 58 -9.37 14.50 -2.11
C LYS A 58 -8.67 15.85 -2.09
N ALA A 59 -7.65 15.95 -1.25
CA ALA A 59 -6.67 17.03 -1.31
C ALA A 59 -5.27 16.45 -1.22
N PHE A 60 -4.35 17.01 -1.97
CA PHE A 60 -2.97 16.55 -2.02
C PHE A 60 -2.04 17.74 -2.17
N TYR A 61 -1.01 17.76 -1.35
CA TYR A 61 0.10 18.71 -1.40
C TYR A 61 1.41 17.95 -1.50
N GLN A 62 2.28 18.37 -2.39
CA GLN A 62 3.65 17.91 -2.45
C GLN A 62 4.59 19.07 -2.74
N GLY A 63 5.81 18.95 -2.28
CA GLY A 63 6.85 19.91 -2.57
C GLY A 63 8.22 19.25 -2.59
N ASN A 64 9.15 19.98 -3.16
CA ASN A 64 10.55 19.64 -3.08
C ASN A 64 11.41 20.90 -2.97
N TYR A 65 12.50 20.73 -2.26
CA TYR A 65 13.66 21.61 -2.29
C TYR A 65 14.82 20.86 -2.91
N LYS A 66 15.51 21.50 -3.85
CA LYS A 66 16.70 20.95 -4.49
C LYS A 66 17.74 22.05 -4.67
N ASP A 67 18.93 21.82 -4.19
CA ASP A 67 20.14 22.56 -4.54
C ASP A 67 21.21 21.61 -5.09
N ASP A 68 22.46 22.03 -5.11
CA ASP A 68 23.55 21.20 -5.62
C ASP A 68 23.94 20.07 -4.67
N GLU A 69 23.66 20.17 -3.37
CA GLU A 69 24.09 19.23 -2.32
C GLU A 69 22.98 18.26 -1.90
N VAL A 70 21.72 18.75 -1.86
CA VAL A 70 20.62 18.00 -1.25
C VAL A 70 19.33 18.12 -2.05
N LEU A 71 18.53 17.04 -2.01
CA LEU A 71 17.16 17.02 -2.49
C LEU A 71 16.27 16.59 -1.34
N VAL A 72 15.34 17.44 -0.94
CA VAL A 72 14.31 17.12 0.05
C VAL A 72 12.95 17.10 -0.64
N ARG A 73 12.18 16.05 -0.42
CA ARG A 73 10.81 15.88 -0.94
C ARG A 73 9.87 15.65 0.23
N TRP A 74 8.68 16.22 0.14
CA TRP A 74 7.62 15.97 1.11
C TRP A 74 6.28 15.92 0.41
N HIS A 75 5.34 15.21 1.03
CA HIS A 75 3.97 15.20 0.60
C HIS A 75 3.02 14.96 1.78
N ALA A 76 1.80 15.46 1.62
CA ALA A 76 0.67 15.19 2.49
C ALA A 76 -0.60 15.09 1.65
N GLY A 77 -1.49 14.21 2.03
CA GLY A 77 -2.75 14.05 1.34
C GLY A 77 -3.85 13.56 2.25
N LEU A 78 -5.07 13.82 1.84
CA LEU A 78 -6.26 13.27 2.47
C LEU A 78 -7.28 12.82 1.42
N SER A 79 -8.08 11.83 1.78
CA SER A 79 -9.21 11.36 1.00
C SER A 79 -10.34 11.03 1.96
N VAL A 80 -11.50 11.63 1.71
CA VAL A 80 -12.76 11.29 2.39
C VAL A 80 -13.68 10.67 1.34
N LYS A 81 -14.21 9.49 1.61
CA LYS A 81 -15.10 8.81 0.68
C LYS A 81 -16.27 8.21 1.44
N ASP A 82 -17.46 8.47 0.93
CA ASP A 82 -18.71 7.88 1.36
C ASP A 82 -19.30 7.11 0.18
N PHE A 83 -19.72 5.86 0.42
CA PHE A 83 -20.28 5.06 -0.66
C PHE A 83 -21.23 3.99 -0.18
N GLY A 84 -22.28 3.77 -0.96
CA GLY A 84 -23.11 2.60 -0.86
C GLY A 84 -22.33 1.37 -1.31
N ALA A 85 -22.12 0.42 -0.41
CA ALA A 85 -21.39 -0.81 -0.71
C ALA A 85 -22.28 -1.90 -1.30
N ASN A 86 -23.58 -1.65 -1.43
CA ASN A 86 -24.55 -2.57 -1.98
C ASN A 86 -24.45 -3.95 -1.31
N THR A 87 -24.20 -4.99 -2.07
CA THR A 87 -24.07 -6.39 -1.60
C THR A 87 -22.60 -6.85 -1.51
N PHE A 88 -21.65 -5.92 -1.51
CA PHE A 88 -20.22 -6.25 -1.64
C PHE A 88 -19.69 -7.13 -0.52
N TYR A 89 -19.97 -6.77 0.74
CA TYR A 89 -19.46 -7.53 1.90
C TYR A 89 -20.37 -8.69 2.32
N ALA A 90 -21.68 -8.63 2.00
CA ALA A 90 -22.62 -9.68 2.29
C ALA A 90 -23.74 -9.68 1.25
N SER A 91 -23.84 -10.73 0.46
CA SER A 91 -24.78 -10.83 -0.66
C SER A 91 -26.28 -10.76 -0.26
N LYS A 92 -26.56 -11.05 1.01
CA LYS A 92 -27.92 -11.01 1.55
C LYS A 92 -28.46 -9.60 1.84
N TYR A 93 -27.55 -8.64 2.04
CA TYR A 93 -27.89 -7.28 2.46
C TYR A 93 -27.44 -6.28 1.39
N ASP A 94 -28.36 -5.46 0.89
CA ASP A 94 -28.14 -4.53 -0.23
C ASP A 94 -28.10 -3.05 0.20
N ASP A 95 -28.28 -2.77 1.48
CA ASP A 95 -28.27 -1.42 2.07
C ASP A 95 -26.98 -1.11 2.83
N GLN A 96 -25.87 -1.73 2.41
CA GLN A 96 -24.57 -1.51 3.05
C GLN A 96 -24.00 -0.15 2.66
N PHE A 97 -23.33 0.48 3.61
CA PHE A 97 -22.68 1.77 3.42
C PHE A 97 -21.34 1.80 4.13
N GLU A 98 -20.41 2.55 3.57
CA GLU A 98 -19.10 2.74 4.17
C GLU A 98 -18.64 4.20 4.05
N HIS A 99 -18.14 4.72 5.17
CA HIS A 99 -17.42 5.98 5.24
C HIS A 99 -15.94 5.70 5.48
N THR A 100 -15.06 6.24 4.65
CA THR A 100 -13.62 6.12 4.82
C THR A 100 -12.95 7.48 4.86
N PHE A 101 -12.01 7.63 5.79
CA PHE A 101 -11.08 8.76 5.85
C PHE A 101 -9.66 8.22 5.81
N LYS A 102 -8.85 8.73 4.88
CA LYS A 102 -7.44 8.39 4.76
C LYS A 102 -6.60 9.66 4.71
N THR A 103 -5.52 9.68 5.46
CA THR A 103 -4.50 10.72 5.35
C THR A 103 -3.12 10.08 5.38
N PHE A 104 -2.18 10.70 4.69
CA PHE A 104 -0.81 10.25 4.63
C PHE A 104 0.13 11.44 4.51
N THR A 105 1.32 11.29 5.07
CA THR A 105 2.39 12.28 4.95
C THR A 105 3.74 11.57 4.96
N ALA A 106 4.68 12.10 4.20
CA ALA A 106 6.07 11.65 4.23
C ALA A 106 7.02 12.81 3.94
N ILE A 107 8.23 12.68 4.46
CA ILE A 107 9.38 13.49 4.08
C ILE A 107 10.57 12.57 3.83
N GLN A 108 11.31 12.85 2.76
CA GLN A 108 12.53 12.16 2.35
C GLN A 108 13.60 13.18 2.01
N ALA A 109 14.82 12.92 2.44
CA ALA A 109 16.00 13.66 2.02
C ALA A 109 16.93 12.75 1.22
N GLU A 110 17.76 13.33 0.35
CA GLU A 110 18.78 12.63 -0.42
C GLU A 110 19.98 13.57 -0.61
N ASN A 111 21.20 13.11 -0.30
CA ASN A 111 22.41 13.82 -0.69
C ASN A 111 22.72 13.56 -2.17
N LEU A 112 23.06 14.61 -2.92
CA LEU A 112 23.29 14.52 -4.36
C LEU A 112 24.77 14.30 -4.71
N HIS A 113 25.67 14.55 -3.76
CA HIS A 113 27.12 14.41 -3.94
C HIS A 113 27.72 13.34 -3.03
N GLY A 114 28.91 12.89 -3.39
CA GLY A 114 29.65 11.87 -2.67
C GLY A 114 29.50 10.49 -3.29
N ARG A 115 30.27 9.55 -2.77
CA ARG A 115 30.24 8.14 -3.21
C ARG A 115 29.07 7.36 -2.59
N LEU A 116 28.66 7.75 -1.39
CA LEU A 116 27.56 7.16 -0.66
C LEU A 116 26.35 8.08 -0.75
N HIS A 117 25.28 7.56 -1.33
CA HIS A 117 23.99 8.25 -1.40
C HIS A 117 23.08 7.76 -0.29
N LEU A 118 22.66 8.66 0.58
CA LEU A 118 21.76 8.41 1.70
C LEU A 118 20.38 8.92 1.38
N ARG A 119 19.35 8.12 1.68
CA ARG A 119 17.93 8.43 1.47
C ARG A 119 17.10 8.14 2.71
N PRO A 120 17.28 8.89 3.81
CA PRO A 120 16.40 8.78 4.96
C PRO A 120 14.99 9.26 4.62
N SER A 121 13.99 8.61 5.20
CA SER A 121 12.61 9.07 5.12
C SER A 121 11.83 8.71 6.39
N ILE A 122 10.83 9.53 6.69
CA ILE A 122 9.82 9.26 7.71
C ILE A 122 8.44 9.41 7.09
N TYR A 123 7.50 8.61 7.54
CA TYR A 123 6.12 8.69 7.07
C TYR A 123 5.11 8.33 8.15
N TRP A 124 3.92 8.84 7.97
CA TRP A 124 2.75 8.50 8.74
C TRP A 124 1.53 8.40 7.84
N ASN A 125 0.75 7.33 8.03
CA ASN A 125 -0.51 7.11 7.34
C ASN A 125 -1.59 6.78 8.36
N ARG A 126 -2.78 7.36 8.21
CA ARG A 126 -3.97 7.00 8.98
C ARG A 126 -5.08 6.58 8.02
N SER A 127 -5.72 5.48 8.35
CA SER A 127 -6.95 5.04 7.72
C SER A 127 -8.02 4.87 8.80
N MET A 128 -9.18 5.44 8.56
CA MET A 128 -10.36 5.27 9.42
C MET A 128 -11.51 4.82 8.54
N ASP A 129 -12.31 3.90 9.03
CA ASP A 129 -13.54 3.49 8.37
C ASP A 129 -14.68 3.29 9.37
N ARG A 130 -15.88 3.50 8.87
CA ARG A 130 -17.13 3.17 9.50
C ARG A 130 -17.96 2.36 8.51
N PHE A 131 -18.18 1.10 8.84
CA PHE A 131 -19.05 0.22 8.05
C PHE A 131 -20.43 0.12 8.70
N GLU A 132 -21.47 0.25 7.89
CA GLU A 132 -22.89 0.16 8.24
C GLU A 132 -23.52 -1.00 7.46
N LEU A 133 -23.94 -2.08 8.14
CA LEU A 133 -24.66 -3.17 7.50
C LEU A 133 -26.03 -2.72 7.02
N PHE A 134 -26.67 -1.82 7.78
CA PHE A 134 -27.89 -1.11 7.44
C PHE A 134 -27.61 0.38 7.52
N ARG A 135 -27.62 1.05 6.38
CA ARG A 135 -27.30 2.48 6.27
C ARG A 135 -28.22 3.33 7.13
N GLY A 136 -27.65 4.18 8.00
CA GLY A 136 -28.40 5.08 8.87
C GLY A 136 -29.22 4.42 9.98
N ALA A 137 -29.03 3.10 10.22
CA ALA A 137 -29.82 2.34 11.17
C ALA A 137 -28.97 1.59 12.22
N PRO A 138 -28.23 2.30 13.10
CA PRO A 138 -27.36 1.66 14.10
C PRO A 138 -28.12 0.81 15.11
N ASN A 139 -29.43 1.05 15.29
CA ASN A 139 -30.28 0.25 16.18
C ASN A 139 -30.64 -1.13 15.60
N LYS A 140 -30.56 -1.32 14.28
CA LYS A 140 -30.74 -2.64 13.66
C LYS A 140 -29.51 -3.50 13.76
N TYR A 141 -28.35 -2.89 13.56
CA TYR A 141 -27.02 -3.52 13.68
C TYR A 141 -25.99 -2.46 14.00
N PRO A 142 -25.14 -2.66 15.02
CA PRO A 142 -24.11 -1.69 15.37
C PRO A 142 -23.13 -1.46 14.24
N TYR A 143 -22.70 -0.22 14.04
CA TYR A 143 -21.67 0.11 13.07
C TYR A 143 -20.31 -0.41 13.52
N ASN A 144 -19.50 -0.84 12.57
CA ASN A 144 -18.11 -1.18 12.82
C ASN A 144 -17.23 0.04 12.58
N TYR A 145 -16.32 0.30 13.50
CA TYR A 145 -15.37 1.42 13.42
C TYR A 145 -13.96 0.88 13.54
N HIS A 146 -13.10 1.31 12.65
CA HIS A 146 -11.68 0.98 12.69
C HIS A 146 -10.83 2.24 12.47
N ARG A 147 -9.68 2.31 13.14
CA ARG A 147 -8.64 3.28 12.88
C ARG A 147 -7.29 2.59 12.90
N THR A 148 -6.54 2.72 11.83
CA THR A 148 -5.18 2.23 11.73
C THR A 148 -4.24 3.40 11.51
N ASP A 149 -3.23 3.52 12.36
CA ASP A 149 -2.09 4.40 12.20
C ASP A 149 -0.87 3.57 11.81
N VAL A 150 -0.13 3.99 10.79
CA VAL A 150 1.12 3.38 10.38
C VAL A 150 2.21 4.43 10.42
N TYR A 151 3.23 4.19 11.24
CA TYR A 151 4.41 5.04 11.35
C TYR A 151 5.62 4.30 10.79
N GLY A 152 6.45 4.98 10.02
CA GLY A 152 7.65 4.38 9.50
C GLY A 152 8.83 5.32 9.43
N VAL A 153 10.00 4.74 9.65
CA VAL A 153 11.31 5.37 9.44
C VAL A 153 12.13 4.46 8.55
N ASN A 154 12.64 4.99 7.45
CA ASN A 154 13.52 4.27 6.54
C ASN A 154 14.86 4.98 6.46
N LEU A 155 15.92 4.20 6.43
CA LEU A 155 17.26 4.62 6.03
C LEU A 155 17.70 3.75 4.86
N ASN A 156 17.67 4.29 3.66
CA ASN A 156 18.19 3.62 2.47
C ASN A 156 19.49 4.30 2.03
N ALA A 157 20.42 3.51 1.50
CA ALA A 157 21.65 4.02 0.99
C ALA A 157 22.16 3.15 -0.17
N TYR A 158 22.94 3.77 -1.06
CA TYR A 158 23.64 3.05 -2.12
C TYR A 158 24.96 3.70 -2.46
N PHE A 159 25.86 2.92 -3.04
CA PHE A 159 27.10 3.41 -3.63
C PHE A 159 27.47 2.62 -4.88
N ASP A 160 28.11 3.30 -5.81
CA ASP A 160 28.63 2.74 -7.04
C ASP A 160 30.14 2.48 -6.91
N TRP A 161 30.58 1.32 -7.40
CA TRP A 161 31.99 0.94 -7.41
C TRP A 161 32.31 0.04 -8.61
N SER A 162 33.56 -0.40 -8.74
CA SER A 162 34.02 -1.12 -9.94
C SER A 162 33.26 -2.41 -10.28
N LEU A 163 32.63 -3.05 -9.27
CA LEU A 163 31.84 -4.27 -9.49
C LEU A 163 30.34 -4.02 -9.62
N GLY A 164 29.89 -2.74 -9.61
CA GLY A 164 28.50 -2.39 -9.79
C GLY A 164 27.94 -1.51 -8.68
N ARG A 165 26.65 -1.63 -8.37
CA ARG A 165 25.96 -0.87 -7.33
C ARG A 165 25.59 -1.77 -6.15
N THR A 166 25.99 -1.36 -4.96
CA THR A 166 25.53 -1.97 -3.70
C THR A 166 24.54 -1.03 -3.03
N ALA A 167 23.37 -1.56 -2.66
CA ALA A 167 22.34 -0.84 -1.91
C ALA A 167 22.03 -1.56 -0.61
N PHE A 168 21.73 -0.81 0.44
CA PHE A 168 21.26 -1.34 1.71
C PHE A 168 20.16 -0.44 2.28
N GLY A 169 19.31 -1.03 3.07
CA GLY A 169 18.18 -0.35 3.69
C GLY A 169 17.86 -0.93 5.06
N ALA A 170 17.31 -0.07 5.90
CA ALA A 170 16.69 -0.45 7.16
C ALA A 170 15.36 0.26 7.30
N GLU A 171 14.32 -0.47 7.69
CA GLU A 171 13.00 0.07 7.98
C GLU A 171 12.55 -0.35 9.38
N LEU A 172 12.01 0.61 10.11
CA LEU A 172 11.22 0.39 11.30
C LEU A 172 9.80 0.88 11.00
N ARG A 173 8.83 -0.02 11.05
CA ARG A 173 7.41 0.27 10.79
C ARG A 173 6.55 -0.23 11.93
N ASN A 174 5.74 0.64 12.49
CA ASN A 174 4.73 0.28 13.49
C ASN A 174 3.34 0.46 12.92
N GLU A 175 2.48 -0.53 13.12
CA GLU A 175 1.05 -0.50 12.79
C GLU A 175 0.26 -0.56 14.08
N ASP A 176 -0.56 0.46 14.32
CA ASP A 176 -1.41 0.61 15.48
C ASP A 176 -2.87 0.65 15.05
N LEU A 177 -3.59 -0.44 15.27
CA LEU A 177 -5.02 -0.56 15.04
C LEU A 177 -5.79 -0.40 16.35
N VAL A 178 -6.83 0.43 16.33
CA VAL A 178 -7.92 0.41 17.29
C VAL A 178 -9.24 0.18 16.58
N SER A 179 -10.10 -0.64 17.15
CA SER A 179 -11.28 -1.17 16.48
C SER A 179 -12.43 -1.42 17.46
N GLY A 180 -13.65 -1.40 16.96
CA GLY A 180 -14.82 -1.83 17.71
C GLY A 180 -14.94 -3.35 17.85
N ASN A 181 -14.26 -4.13 16.99
CA ASN A 181 -14.46 -5.60 16.93
C ASN A 181 -13.26 -6.42 16.42
N LEU A 182 -12.16 -5.78 16.00
CA LEU A 182 -10.95 -6.46 15.51
C LEU A 182 -9.77 -6.23 16.45
N GLY A 183 -9.01 -7.27 16.69
CA GLY A 183 -7.85 -7.24 17.59
C GLY A 183 -8.15 -7.83 18.97
N GLU A 184 -7.19 -7.71 19.88
CA GLU A 184 -7.32 -8.11 21.28
C GLU A 184 -8.01 -7.01 22.09
N PRO A 185 -8.72 -7.35 23.19
CA PRO A 185 -9.34 -6.36 24.07
C PRO A 185 -8.33 -5.34 24.58
N LEU A 186 -8.68 -4.05 24.51
CA LEU A 186 -7.87 -2.97 25.06
C LEU A 186 -8.08 -2.87 26.58
N GLU A 187 -7.02 -2.65 27.33
CA GLU A 187 -7.11 -2.37 28.78
C GLU A 187 -7.94 -1.12 29.07
N ARG A 188 -7.85 -0.12 28.17
CA ARG A 188 -8.62 1.13 28.23
C ARG A 188 -9.24 1.39 26.87
N PRO A 189 -10.58 1.29 26.76
CA PRO A 189 -11.27 1.69 25.54
C PRO A 189 -11.01 3.15 25.17
N HIS A 190 -10.96 3.46 23.90
CA HIS A 190 -10.77 4.81 23.38
C HIS A 190 -12.06 5.33 22.76
N HIS A 191 -12.55 6.49 23.26
CA HIS A 191 -13.77 7.10 22.76
C HIS A 191 -13.65 7.48 21.26
N ILE A 192 -14.67 7.14 20.48
CA ILE A 192 -14.77 7.49 19.06
C ILE A 192 -15.41 8.86 18.96
N HIS A 193 -14.62 9.88 18.63
CA HIS A 193 -15.07 11.27 18.61
C HIS A 193 -16.33 11.44 17.72
N GLY A 194 -17.32 12.16 18.25
CA GLY A 194 -18.58 12.41 17.56
C GLY A 194 -19.59 11.25 17.60
N THR A 195 -19.36 10.23 18.42
CA THR A 195 -20.27 9.09 18.61
C THR A 195 -20.45 8.80 20.11
N ASP A 196 -21.36 7.88 20.42
CA ASP A 196 -21.52 7.27 21.76
C ASP A 196 -20.77 5.94 21.90
N ARG A 197 -19.79 5.67 21.02
CA ARG A 197 -19.08 4.38 20.88
C ARG A 197 -17.61 4.53 21.25
N ASP A 198 -17.02 3.39 21.57
CA ASP A 198 -15.60 3.26 21.89
C ASP A 198 -14.94 2.23 20.99
N TYR A 199 -13.65 2.42 20.67
CA TYR A 199 -12.77 1.35 20.25
C TYR A 199 -12.44 0.48 21.47
N THR A 200 -12.87 -0.76 21.44
CA THR A 200 -12.70 -1.71 22.55
C THR A 200 -11.58 -2.71 22.32
N ASN A 201 -11.14 -2.84 21.10
CA ASN A 201 -10.13 -3.80 20.66
C ASN A 201 -8.99 -3.10 19.91
N GLY A 202 -7.85 -3.76 19.79
CA GLY A 202 -6.73 -3.23 19.04
C GLY A 202 -5.66 -4.26 18.76
N LEU A 203 -4.72 -3.86 17.89
CA LEU A 203 -3.51 -4.61 17.59
C LEU A 203 -2.39 -3.62 17.32
N ASN A 204 -1.29 -3.77 18.04
CA ASN A 204 -0.06 -3.05 17.75
C ASN A 204 1.01 -4.05 17.33
N ARG A 205 1.61 -3.82 16.17
CA ARG A 205 2.71 -4.66 15.68
C ARG A 205 3.82 -3.82 15.08
N THR A 206 5.06 -4.22 15.34
CA THR A 206 6.26 -3.57 14.83
C THR A 206 6.97 -4.51 13.87
N ASN A 207 7.28 -4.01 12.68
CA ASN A 207 8.06 -4.68 11.66
C ASN A 207 9.43 -4.02 11.57
N ILE A 208 10.49 -4.82 11.62
CA ILE A 208 11.88 -4.41 11.37
C ILE A 208 12.36 -5.15 10.14
N GLN A 209 12.88 -4.41 9.18
CA GLN A 209 13.34 -4.96 7.91
C GLN A 209 14.72 -4.42 7.58
N PHE A 210 15.62 -5.30 7.12
CA PHE A 210 16.90 -4.96 6.54
C PHE A 210 16.97 -5.49 5.11
N ILE A 211 17.55 -4.70 4.22
CA ILE A 211 17.70 -5.01 2.80
C ILE A 211 19.17 -4.86 2.45
N LEU A 212 19.70 -5.84 1.74
CA LEU A 212 21.01 -5.75 1.09
C LEU A 212 20.85 -6.24 -0.35
N GLU A 213 21.32 -5.47 -1.30
CA GLU A 213 21.25 -5.79 -2.72
C GLU A 213 22.54 -5.38 -3.42
N HIS A 214 22.99 -6.19 -4.36
CA HIS A 214 24.10 -5.87 -5.23
C HIS A 214 23.71 -6.11 -6.69
N ASN A 215 23.97 -5.11 -7.54
CA ASN A 215 23.63 -5.10 -8.95
C ASN A 215 24.90 -4.97 -9.79
N ILE A 216 25.11 -5.92 -10.70
CA ILE A 216 26.15 -5.92 -11.71
C ILE A 216 25.48 -5.74 -13.08
N ILE A 217 25.89 -4.71 -13.81
CA ILE A 217 25.36 -4.42 -15.14
C ILE A 217 26.53 -4.33 -16.12
N LEU A 218 26.67 -5.35 -16.96
CA LEU A 218 27.62 -5.41 -18.06
C LEU A 218 26.89 -5.34 -19.40
N ASP A 219 27.61 -5.16 -20.48
CA ASP A 219 27.04 -5.01 -21.83
C ASP A 219 26.04 -6.11 -22.19
N ARG A 220 26.33 -7.35 -21.85
CA ARG A 220 25.50 -8.52 -22.19
C ARG A 220 24.92 -9.24 -20.99
N PHE A 221 25.43 -9.00 -19.80
CA PHE A 221 25.05 -9.71 -18.58
C PHE A 221 24.60 -8.75 -17.51
N THR A 222 23.48 -9.05 -16.87
CA THR A 222 23.05 -8.35 -15.66
C THR A 222 22.80 -9.37 -14.55
N LEU A 223 23.19 -9.02 -13.35
CA LEU A 223 22.92 -9.78 -12.13
C LEU A 223 22.46 -8.83 -11.04
N SER A 224 21.34 -9.16 -10.42
CA SER A 224 20.89 -8.57 -9.15
C SER A 224 20.81 -9.68 -8.12
N ALA A 225 21.47 -9.55 -7.02
CA ALA A 225 21.42 -10.50 -5.91
C ALA A 225 21.21 -9.74 -4.61
N GLY A 226 20.32 -10.21 -3.78
CA GLY A 226 20.00 -9.54 -2.53
C GLY A 226 19.34 -10.45 -1.51
N LEU A 227 19.13 -9.89 -0.37
CA LEU A 227 18.39 -10.51 0.73
C LEU A 227 17.58 -9.47 1.49
N VAL A 228 16.46 -9.91 2.02
CA VAL A 228 15.63 -9.16 2.94
C VAL A 228 15.57 -9.94 4.25
N ALA A 229 15.97 -9.31 5.36
CA ALA A 229 15.78 -9.86 6.69
C ALA A 229 14.62 -9.16 7.38
N VAL A 230 13.65 -9.91 7.86
CA VAL A 230 12.41 -9.38 8.44
C VAL A 230 12.15 -9.98 9.81
N LYS A 231 11.79 -9.12 10.76
CA LYS A 231 11.26 -9.50 12.07
C LYS A 231 9.95 -8.77 12.32
N ASN A 232 8.95 -9.47 12.86
CA ASN A 232 7.68 -8.88 13.26
C ASN A 232 7.39 -9.21 14.72
N SER A 233 6.85 -8.26 15.48
CA SER A 233 6.52 -8.45 16.91
C SER A 233 5.29 -9.30 17.12
N GLN A 234 4.45 -9.47 16.09
CA GLN A 234 3.30 -10.34 16.16
C GLN A 234 3.73 -11.81 16.06
N ALA A 235 3.07 -12.68 16.81
CA ALA A 235 3.35 -14.12 16.86
C ALA A 235 4.80 -14.47 17.26
N ASP A 236 5.49 -13.55 17.92
CA ASP A 236 6.91 -13.71 18.34
C ASP A 236 7.80 -14.26 17.21
N MET A 237 7.61 -13.71 15.99
CA MET A 237 8.31 -14.15 14.80
C MET A 237 9.80 -13.82 14.90
N PRO A 238 10.72 -14.80 14.84
CA PRO A 238 12.15 -14.53 14.81
C PRO A 238 12.54 -13.82 13.51
N MET A 239 13.80 -13.37 13.42
CA MET A 239 14.35 -12.81 12.18
C MET A 239 14.41 -13.90 11.10
N HIS A 240 13.72 -13.69 9.99
CA HIS A 240 13.74 -14.54 8.80
C HIS A 240 14.46 -13.83 7.66
N ILE A 241 15.18 -14.61 6.84
CA ILE A 241 15.94 -14.09 5.70
C ILE A 241 15.34 -14.66 4.42
N TYR A 242 15.05 -13.76 3.48
CA TYR A 242 14.47 -14.05 2.18
C TYR A 242 15.44 -13.61 1.09
N PRO A 243 16.18 -14.56 0.47
CA PRO A 243 17.07 -14.26 -0.64
C PRO A 243 16.33 -14.08 -1.95
N GLY A 244 16.92 -13.27 -2.83
CA GLY A 244 16.52 -13.10 -4.21
C GLY A 244 17.73 -13.00 -5.12
N ILE A 245 17.62 -13.55 -6.32
CA ILE A 245 18.62 -13.44 -7.38
C ILE A 245 17.94 -13.38 -8.74
N ASP A 246 18.32 -12.40 -9.55
CA ASP A 246 17.85 -12.20 -10.91
C ASP A 246 19.04 -12.07 -11.83
N ALA A 247 19.11 -12.90 -12.87
CA ALA A 247 20.17 -12.86 -13.86
C ALA A 247 19.60 -12.77 -15.27
N SER A 248 20.29 -12.05 -16.15
CA SER A 248 19.94 -12.06 -17.56
C SER A 248 21.15 -11.97 -18.46
N TYR A 249 21.05 -12.60 -19.61
CA TYR A 249 22.10 -12.61 -20.63
C TYR A 249 21.54 -12.27 -22.01
N ARG A 250 22.18 -11.34 -22.70
CA ARG A 250 21.81 -10.90 -24.05
C ARG A 250 22.61 -11.68 -25.09
N ILE A 251 21.91 -12.41 -25.96
CA ILE A 251 22.47 -13.14 -27.06
C ILE A 251 22.27 -12.31 -28.34
N GLY A 252 23.36 -11.77 -28.86
CA GLY A 252 23.29 -10.85 -30.02
C GLY A 252 22.49 -9.60 -29.70
N THR A 253 21.76 -9.08 -30.68
CA THR A 253 20.95 -7.85 -30.58
C THR A 253 19.47 -8.12 -30.30
N ALA A 254 19.00 -9.34 -30.56
CA ALA A 254 17.57 -9.66 -30.58
C ALA A 254 17.10 -10.46 -29.37
N TRP A 255 17.94 -11.32 -28.80
CA TRP A 255 17.54 -12.27 -27.78
C TRP A 255 18.07 -11.95 -26.40
N LYS A 256 17.22 -12.14 -25.38
CA LYS A 256 17.58 -12.03 -23.96
C LYS A 256 17.05 -13.26 -23.22
N LEU A 257 17.97 -14.02 -22.60
CA LEU A 257 17.63 -15.05 -21.62
C LEU A 257 17.57 -14.40 -20.23
N TYR A 258 16.72 -14.93 -19.37
CA TYR A 258 16.67 -14.52 -17.97
C TYR A 258 16.25 -15.68 -17.07
N ALA A 259 16.70 -15.62 -15.84
CA ALA A 259 16.30 -16.51 -14.76
C ALA A 259 16.26 -15.73 -13.44
N SER A 260 15.29 -16.07 -12.60
CA SER A 260 15.15 -15.49 -11.28
C SER A 260 14.76 -16.52 -10.24
N TYR A 261 15.22 -16.32 -9.03
CA TYR A 261 14.72 -16.94 -7.82
C TYR A 261 14.42 -15.86 -6.79
N ASN A 262 13.21 -15.84 -6.26
CA ASN A 262 12.81 -14.85 -5.27
C ASN A 262 12.01 -15.53 -4.15
N SER A 263 12.31 -15.16 -2.92
CA SER A 263 11.54 -15.56 -1.75
C SER A 263 10.97 -14.35 -1.01
N SER A 264 9.80 -14.52 -0.43
CA SER A 264 9.08 -13.46 0.27
C SER A 264 8.14 -14.01 1.33
N LEU A 265 7.65 -13.12 2.19
CA LEU A 265 6.59 -13.45 3.15
C LEU A 265 5.43 -12.46 3.04
N ARG A 266 4.25 -12.91 3.47
CA ARG A 266 3.08 -12.07 3.75
C ARG A 266 2.62 -12.31 5.19
N MET A 267 2.56 -11.25 5.97
CA MET A 267 1.97 -11.33 7.31
C MET A 267 0.45 -11.48 7.18
N PRO A 268 -0.20 -12.26 8.08
CA PRO A 268 -1.65 -12.30 8.16
C PRO A 268 -2.24 -10.90 8.36
N SER A 269 -3.32 -10.60 7.68
CA SER A 269 -4.09 -9.39 7.91
C SER A 269 -4.83 -9.45 9.25
N VAL A 270 -5.21 -8.29 9.76
CA VAL A 270 -5.99 -8.21 11.02
C VAL A 270 -7.32 -8.93 10.86
N THR A 271 -7.95 -8.86 9.68
CA THR A 271 -9.20 -9.57 9.39
C THR A 271 -9.03 -11.09 9.46
N GLU A 272 -7.96 -11.63 8.86
CA GLU A 272 -7.67 -13.07 8.92
C GLU A 272 -7.41 -13.56 10.34
N LEU A 273 -6.83 -12.71 11.20
CA LEU A 273 -6.51 -13.04 12.58
C LEU A 273 -7.72 -12.95 13.52
N PHE A 274 -8.65 -12.00 13.30
CA PHE A 274 -9.65 -11.64 14.33
C PHE A 274 -11.09 -11.59 13.83
N TYR A 275 -11.36 -11.58 12.51
CA TYR A 275 -12.72 -11.47 12.02
C TYR A 275 -13.48 -12.79 12.10
N SER A 276 -14.45 -12.89 13.02
CA SER A 276 -15.24 -14.09 13.27
C SER A 276 -16.73 -13.73 13.33
N VAL A 277 -17.32 -13.45 12.16
CA VAL A 277 -18.72 -13.03 12.02
C VAL A 277 -19.37 -13.77 10.86
N GLY A 278 -20.63 -14.17 11.01
CA GLY A 278 -21.45 -14.70 9.93
C GLY A 278 -20.98 -16.01 9.31
N GLY A 279 -20.32 -16.86 10.08
CA GLY A 279 -19.79 -18.16 9.63
C GLY A 279 -18.30 -18.14 9.28
N HIS A 280 -17.67 -16.96 9.18
CA HIS A 280 -16.22 -16.83 9.10
C HIS A 280 -15.59 -17.12 10.45
N LYS A 281 -14.50 -17.87 10.46
CA LYS A 281 -13.73 -18.18 11.67
C LYS A 281 -12.29 -17.77 11.45
N ALA A 282 -11.90 -16.67 12.08
CA ALA A 282 -10.52 -16.21 12.11
C ALA A 282 -9.66 -17.07 13.05
N ASP A 283 -8.36 -17.09 12.81
CA ASP A 283 -7.38 -17.75 13.69
C ASP A 283 -6.22 -16.81 14.01
N LYS A 284 -6.11 -16.40 15.27
CA LYS A 284 -5.04 -15.51 15.75
C LYS A 284 -3.65 -16.16 15.78
N HIS A 285 -3.56 -17.48 15.57
CA HIS A 285 -2.31 -18.24 15.50
C HIS A 285 -1.80 -18.47 14.09
N LEU A 286 -2.40 -17.84 13.07
CA LEU A 286 -1.94 -17.93 11.71
C LEU A 286 -0.46 -17.50 11.60
N ARG A 287 0.32 -18.32 10.90
CA ARG A 287 1.71 -18.03 10.58
C ARG A 287 1.79 -17.23 9.29
N PRO A 288 2.87 -16.45 9.09
CA PRO A 288 3.10 -15.80 7.81
C PRO A 288 3.08 -16.79 6.65
N GLU A 289 2.47 -16.39 5.54
CA GLU A 289 2.65 -17.11 4.27
C GLU A 289 4.05 -16.86 3.76
N GLU A 290 4.68 -17.90 3.23
CA GLU A 290 5.97 -17.80 2.58
C GLU A 290 5.86 -18.26 1.12
N LEU A 291 6.50 -17.54 0.24
CA LEU A 291 6.59 -17.86 -1.18
C LEU A 291 8.05 -18.04 -1.58
N SER A 292 8.34 -19.11 -2.33
CA SER A 292 9.55 -19.26 -3.12
C SER A 292 9.16 -19.40 -4.59
N ALA A 293 9.64 -18.52 -5.43
CA ALA A 293 9.32 -18.44 -6.85
C ALA A 293 10.58 -18.58 -7.71
N VAL A 294 10.51 -19.42 -8.71
CA VAL A 294 11.53 -19.56 -9.77
C VAL A 294 10.88 -19.19 -11.08
N GLU A 295 11.49 -18.34 -11.86
CA GLU A 295 11.09 -18.04 -13.24
C GLU A 295 12.31 -18.12 -14.14
N THR A 296 12.14 -18.68 -15.35
CA THR A 296 13.12 -18.60 -16.44
C THR A 296 12.41 -18.33 -17.74
N GLY A 297 13.06 -17.60 -18.63
CA GLY A 297 12.42 -17.26 -19.88
C GLY A 297 13.39 -16.68 -20.93
N ILE A 298 12.82 -16.47 -22.09
CA ILE A 298 13.47 -15.90 -23.26
C ILE A 298 12.62 -14.77 -23.81
N LYS A 299 13.27 -13.67 -24.16
CA LYS A 299 12.66 -12.53 -24.84
C LYS A 299 13.34 -12.30 -26.17
N TYR A 300 12.55 -12.10 -27.21
CA TYR A 300 12.97 -11.66 -28.55
C TYR A 300 12.49 -10.23 -28.78
N THR A 301 13.36 -9.37 -29.32
CA THR A 301 13.00 -8.00 -29.69
C THR A 301 13.85 -7.57 -30.88
N LEU A 302 13.27 -7.49 -32.05
CA LEU A 302 13.93 -7.00 -33.27
C LEU A 302 12.88 -6.49 -34.28
N ASN A 303 13.19 -5.43 -35.01
CA ASN A 303 12.41 -4.87 -36.12
C ASN A 303 10.92 -4.64 -35.79
N GLY A 304 10.62 -4.13 -34.60
CA GLY A 304 9.24 -3.86 -34.17
C GLY A 304 8.48 -5.08 -33.66
N ILE A 305 9.06 -6.27 -33.70
CA ILE A 305 8.48 -7.50 -33.14
C ILE A 305 9.06 -7.71 -31.73
N SER A 306 8.17 -7.97 -30.76
CA SER A 306 8.55 -8.37 -29.41
C SER A 306 7.75 -9.62 -29.01
N ALA A 307 8.45 -10.66 -28.57
CA ALA A 307 7.88 -11.90 -28.06
C ALA A 307 8.56 -12.30 -26.75
N LYS A 308 7.81 -12.89 -25.82
CA LYS A 308 8.32 -13.40 -24.55
C LYS A 308 7.71 -14.79 -24.30
N ALA A 309 8.54 -15.73 -23.87
CA ALA A 309 8.11 -17.02 -23.33
C ALA A 309 8.77 -17.24 -21.98
N SER A 310 8.02 -17.69 -21.00
CA SER A 310 8.55 -18.00 -19.67
C SER A 310 7.88 -19.22 -19.05
N VAL A 311 8.62 -19.88 -18.17
CA VAL A 311 8.15 -20.93 -17.28
C VAL A 311 8.43 -20.50 -15.86
N TYR A 312 7.47 -20.67 -14.99
CA TYR A 312 7.60 -20.35 -13.57
C TYR A 312 7.11 -21.51 -12.70
N TRP A 313 7.67 -21.58 -11.50
CA TRP A 313 7.27 -22.50 -10.46
C TRP A 313 7.22 -21.75 -9.12
N ASN A 314 6.10 -21.89 -8.42
CA ASN A 314 5.86 -21.25 -7.13
C ASN A 314 5.61 -22.33 -6.07
N HIS A 315 6.29 -22.19 -4.95
CA HIS A 315 6.08 -22.99 -3.76
C HIS A 315 5.61 -22.10 -2.61
N HIS A 316 4.42 -22.42 -2.09
CA HIS A 316 3.81 -21.71 -0.98
C HIS A 316 3.86 -22.56 0.29
N LYS A 317 4.08 -21.91 1.43
CA LYS A 317 3.90 -22.46 2.76
C LYS A 317 2.91 -21.62 3.53
N ASN A 318 2.10 -22.27 4.38
CA ASN A 318 1.12 -21.61 5.23
C ASN A 318 0.14 -20.72 4.46
N LEU A 319 -0.30 -21.16 3.28
CA LEU A 319 -1.25 -20.39 2.46
C LEU A 319 -2.52 -20.14 3.28
N ILE A 320 -2.94 -18.87 3.32
CA ILE A 320 -4.12 -18.42 4.07
C ILE A 320 -5.23 -18.16 3.06
N ASP A 321 -6.36 -18.85 3.23
CA ASP A 321 -7.55 -18.67 2.40
C ASP A 321 -8.81 -18.85 3.25
N TRP A 322 -9.92 -18.31 2.78
CA TRP A 322 -11.24 -18.48 3.36
C TRP A 322 -11.93 -19.69 2.71
N ILE A 323 -12.29 -20.68 3.51
CA ILE A 323 -12.99 -21.90 3.10
C ILE A 323 -14.35 -22.04 3.78
#